data_c142366527c7d8ad4ffaa6c70d81a6f4
#
_entry.id   c142366527c7d8ad4ffaa6c70d81a6f4
#
_cell.length_a   1.000
_cell.length_b   1.000
_cell.length_c   1.000
_cell.angle_alpha   90.00
_cell.angle_beta   90.00
_cell.angle_gamma   90.00
#
_symmetry.space_group_name_H-M   'P 1'
#
loop_
_entity.id
_entity.type
_entity.pdbx_description
1 polymer ?
#
loop_
_entity_poly.entity_id
_entity_poly.type
_entity_poly.pdbx_seq_one_letter_code
_entity_poly.pdbx_strand_id
1 'polypeptide(L)'
;MAKQKYRILSGLFEVEEVEGTIKTYSEFDNEQFGYRKVNGLYQQTHIRSGKLVFSEPTIKQCEEKLFSALRQNGILSWLKSIRDLDKEVEYQKNRLEKLNKLRTEFKQITNIDVPMHPLFGIDIVKLNDKMNVPDGMSLEQCLVKRYGKRASKIVDELINIGI
;
A
#
# COMPACT_ATOMS: atom_id res chain seq x y z
N MET A 1 -27.96 17.42 0.21
CA MET A 1 -27.64 16.26 1.06
C MET A 1 -26.81 16.73 2.25
N ALA A 2 -27.10 16.23 3.46
CA ALA A 2 -26.36 16.58 4.66
C ALA A 2 -24.94 16.01 4.57
N LYS A 3 -23.95 16.81 5.01
CA LYS A 3 -22.57 16.31 5.16
C LYS A 3 -22.48 15.42 6.39
N GLN A 4 -21.73 14.34 6.29
CA GLN A 4 -21.49 13.38 7.34
C GLN A 4 -19.99 13.16 7.50
N LYS A 5 -19.56 12.81 8.71
CA LYS A 5 -18.18 12.47 8.99
C LYS A 5 -17.90 11.01 8.65
N TYR A 6 -16.72 10.76 8.08
CA TYR A 6 -16.22 9.41 7.84
C TYR A 6 -14.70 9.39 7.86
N ARG A 7 -14.12 8.21 8.04
CA ARG A 7 -12.66 8.05 8.13
C ARG A 7 -12.08 7.65 6.78
N ILE A 8 -10.90 8.20 6.48
CA ILE A 8 -10.12 7.87 5.30
C ILE A 8 -8.71 7.44 5.68
N LEU A 9 -8.08 6.67 4.82
CA LEU A 9 -6.66 6.34 4.91
C LEU A 9 -5.88 7.45 4.20
N SER A 10 -5.14 8.27 4.97
CA SER A 10 -4.24 9.30 4.47
C SER A 10 -2.80 8.81 4.66
N GLY A 11 -2.17 8.32 3.59
CA GLY A 11 -0.87 7.67 3.69
C GLY A 11 -0.94 6.17 3.99
N LEU A 12 0.16 5.57 4.51
CA LEU A 12 0.26 4.12 4.70
C LEU A 12 -0.55 3.60 5.90
N PHE A 13 -0.64 4.39 6.98
CA PHE A 13 -1.28 3.98 8.24
C PHE A 13 -1.85 5.16 9.04
N GLU A 14 -1.99 6.31 8.42
CA GLU A 14 -2.62 7.48 9.03
C GLU A 14 -4.11 7.48 8.70
N VAL A 15 -4.93 7.73 9.70
CA VAL A 15 -6.39 7.83 9.57
C VAL A 15 -6.80 9.26 9.83
N GLU A 16 -7.54 9.83 8.91
CA GLU A 16 -8.10 11.17 9.01
C GLU A 16 -9.62 11.11 9.03
N GLU A 17 -10.28 11.87 9.91
CA GLU A 17 -11.71 12.08 9.86
C GLU A 17 -12.03 13.26 8.94
N VAL A 18 -12.89 13.05 7.98
CA VAL A 18 -13.28 14.04 6.97
C VAL A 18 -14.79 14.15 6.86
N GLU A 19 -15.26 15.27 6.30
CA GLU A 19 -16.67 15.51 6.04
C GLU A 19 -16.98 15.43 4.55
N GLY A 20 -18.10 14.80 4.22
CA GLY A 20 -18.59 14.72 2.85
C GLY A 20 -19.99 14.13 2.76
N THR A 21 -20.42 13.87 1.53
CA THR A 21 -21.68 13.17 1.26
C THR A 21 -21.46 11.69 1.26
N ILE A 22 -22.28 10.91 1.98
CA ILE A 22 -22.23 9.45 1.95
C ILE A 22 -23.38 8.93 1.08
N LYS A 23 -23.07 7.97 0.21
CA LYS A 23 -24.06 7.23 -0.58
C LYS A 23 -23.86 5.73 -0.37
N THR A 24 -24.95 5.00 -0.34
CA THR A 24 -25.03 3.53 -0.25
C THR A 24 -25.54 2.99 -1.56
N TYR A 25 -24.93 1.92 -2.06
CA TYR A 25 -25.32 1.31 -3.34
C TYR A 25 -25.63 -0.17 -3.14
N SER A 26 -26.88 -0.55 -3.44
CA SER A 26 -27.35 -1.94 -3.39
C SER A 26 -26.58 -2.85 -4.37
N GLU A 27 -26.15 -2.30 -5.49
CA GLU A 27 -25.37 -2.99 -6.52
C GLU A 27 -23.97 -3.41 -6.02
N PHE A 28 -23.53 -2.83 -4.91
CA PHE A 28 -22.25 -3.12 -4.24
C PHE A 28 -22.47 -3.71 -2.84
N ASP A 29 -23.42 -4.63 -2.68
CA ASP A 29 -23.72 -5.31 -1.42
C ASP A 29 -23.99 -4.31 -0.26
N ASN A 30 -24.60 -3.16 -0.57
CA ASN A 30 -24.86 -2.03 0.35
C ASN A 30 -23.59 -1.37 0.90
N GLU A 31 -22.45 -1.49 0.22
CA GLU A 31 -21.25 -0.75 0.60
C GLU A 31 -21.46 0.77 0.49
N GLN A 32 -20.78 1.48 1.37
CA GLN A 32 -20.89 2.93 1.48
C GLN A 32 -19.67 3.63 0.88
N PHE A 33 -19.94 4.70 0.15
CA PHE A 33 -18.93 5.56 -0.45
C PHE A 33 -19.10 7.00 -0.01
N GLY A 34 -18.01 7.61 0.46
CA GLY A 34 -17.95 9.01 0.85
C GLY A 34 -17.43 9.87 -0.30
N TYR A 35 -17.99 11.05 -0.46
CA TYR A 35 -17.61 12.03 -1.50
C TYR A 35 -17.24 13.33 -0.83
N ARG A 36 -16.00 13.78 -1.02
CA ARG A 36 -15.54 15.11 -0.59
C ARG A 36 -14.87 15.84 -1.74
N LYS A 37 -14.95 17.17 -1.75
CA LYS A 37 -14.27 18.00 -2.75
C LYS A 37 -12.88 18.41 -2.24
N VAL A 38 -11.85 18.10 -3.02
CA VAL A 38 -10.44 18.43 -2.70
C VAL A 38 -9.79 18.95 -3.98
N ASN A 39 -9.24 20.16 -3.94
CA ASN A 39 -8.55 20.78 -5.07
C ASN A 39 -9.36 20.78 -6.38
N GLY A 40 -10.67 21.05 -6.28
CA GLY A 40 -11.56 21.09 -7.43
C GLY A 40 -12.16 19.75 -7.87
N LEU A 41 -11.63 18.62 -7.41
CA LEU A 41 -12.10 17.27 -7.73
C LEU A 41 -12.90 16.68 -6.57
N TYR A 42 -13.87 15.83 -6.90
CA TYR A 42 -14.52 14.97 -5.91
C TYR A 42 -13.73 13.68 -5.75
N GLN A 43 -13.29 13.42 -4.54
CA GLN A 43 -12.68 12.15 -4.12
C GLN A 43 -13.77 11.22 -3.62
N GLN A 44 -13.90 10.07 -4.27
CA GLN A 44 -14.75 8.96 -3.85
C GLN A 44 -13.95 7.99 -3.00
N THR A 45 -14.35 7.79 -1.76
CA THR A 45 -13.69 6.90 -0.81
C THR A 45 -14.63 5.76 -0.43
N HIS A 46 -14.16 4.53 -0.46
CA HIS A 46 -14.86 3.38 0.10
C HIS A 46 -14.76 3.42 1.63
N ILE A 47 -15.89 3.62 2.32
CA ILE A 47 -15.90 3.99 3.75
C ILE A 47 -15.31 2.90 4.63
N ARG A 48 -15.69 1.64 4.43
CA ARG A 48 -15.22 0.52 5.25
C ARG A 48 -13.70 0.37 5.23
N SER A 49 -13.06 0.59 4.10
CA SER A 49 -11.60 0.47 3.97
C SER A 49 -10.85 1.80 4.09
N GLY A 50 -11.54 2.94 4.03
CA GLY A 50 -10.94 4.28 3.99
C GLY A 50 -10.15 4.59 2.72
N LYS A 51 -10.15 3.69 1.71
CA LYS A 51 -9.32 3.84 0.49
C LYS A 51 -10.02 4.68 -0.56
N LEU A 52 -9.25 5.57 -1.19
CA LEU A 52 -9.67 6.32 -2.37
C LEU A 52 -9.93 5.34 -3.53
N VAL A 53 -11.07 5.50 -4.18
CA VAL A 53 -11.48 4.69 -5.33
C VAL A 53 -11.31 5.46 -6.62
N PHE A 54 -11.95 6.63 -6.71
CA PHE A 54 -11.86 7.52 -7.88
C PHE A 54 -11.73 8.98 -7.46
N SER A 55 -11.21 9.81 -8.36
CA SER A 55 -11.13 11.25 -8.20
C SER A 55 -11.54 11.91 -9.52
N GLU A 56 -12.68 12.63 -9.54
CA GLU A 56 -13.30 13.17 -10.74
C GLU A 56 -13.87 14.59 -10.51
N PRO A 57 -14.07 15.40 -11.56
CA PRO A 57 -14.65 16.73 -11.44
C PRO A 57 -16.04 16.77 -10.81
N THR A 58 -16.82 15.70 -10.94
CA THR A 58 -18.18 15.60 -10.38
C THR A 58 -18.43 14.25 -9.69
N ILE A 59 -19.36 14.24 -8.73
CA ILE A 59 -19.83 13.01 -8.09
C ILE A 59 -20.38 12.04 -9.14
N LYS A 60 -21.13 12.55 -10.12
CA LYS A 60 -21.71 11.73 -11.19
C LYS A 60 -20.65 10.98 -11.99
N GLN A 61 -19.53 11.62 -12.32
CA GLN A 61 -18.42 10.95 -13.01
C GLN A 61 -17.73 9.90 -12.15
N CYS A 62 -17.59 10.14 -10.83
CA CYS A 62 -17.13 9.08 -9.91
C CYS A 62 -18.07 7.87 -9.94
N GLU A 63 -19.38 8.10 -9.90
CA GLU A 63 -20.40 7.05 -9.97
C GLU A 63 -20.35 6.29 -11.30
N GLU A 64 -20.28 6.99 -12.42
CA GLU A 64 -20.16 6.37 -13.75
C GLU A 64 -18.95 5.44 -13.86
N LYS A 65 -17.80 5.85 -13.31
CA LYS A 65 -16.60 5.02 -13.24
C LYS A 65 -16.79 3.80 -12.32
N LEU A 66 -17.39 3.99 -11.14
CA LEU A 66 -17.68 2.91 -10.21
C LEU A 66 -18.59 1.85 -10.85
N PHE A 67 -19.69 2.27 -11.48
CA PHE A 67 -20.61 1.36 -12.16
C PHE A 67 -20.01 0.72 -13.43
N SER A 68 -19.13 1.43 -14.12
CA SER A 68 -18.37 0.84 -15.24
C SER A 68 -17.44 -0.27 -14.76
N ALA A 69 -16.72 -0.05 -13.65
CA ALA A 69 -15.85 -1.05 -13.03
C ALA A 69 -16.63 -2.27 -12.51
N LEU A 70 -17.88 -2.08 -12.04
CA LEU A 70 -18.77 -3.18 -11.67
C LEU A 70 -19.08 -4.08 -12.86
N ARG A 71 -19.44 -3.48 -14.01
CA ARG A 71 -19.75 -4.24 -15.23
C ARG A 71 -18.57 -5.06 -15.76
N GLN A 72 -17.34 -4.63 -15.47
CA GLN A 72 -16.10 -5.36 -15.83
C GLN A 72 -15.73 -6.46 -14.82
N ASN A 73 -16.58 -6.77 -13.85
CA ASN A 73 -16.42 -7.81 -12.81
C ASN A 73 -15.19 -7.67 -11.89
N GLY A 74 -14.47 -6.55 -11.93
CA GLY A 74 -13.27 -6.35 -11.11
C GLY A 74 -13.53 -5.78 -9.73
N ILE A 75 -14.44 -4.82 -9.63
CA ILE A 75 -14.63 -4.03 -8.41
C ILE A 75 -15.24 -4.84 -7.26
N LEU A 76 -16.19 -5.76 -7.52
CA LEU A 76 -16.80 -6.58 -6.46
C LEU A 76 -15.78 -7.54 -5.84
N SER A 77 -14.92 -8.15 -6.66
CA SER A 77 -13.85 -9.00 -6.16
C SER A 77 -12.87 -8.20 -5.29
N TRP A 78 -12.51 -7.00 -5.74
CA TRP A 78 -11.66 -6.09 -4.96
C TRP A 78 -12.31 -5.70 -3.63
N LEU A 79 -13.58 -5.29 -3.63
CA LEU A 79 -14.31 -4.93 -2.41
C LEU A 79 -14.37 -6.09 -1.39
N LYS A 80 -14.53 -7.32 -1.85
CA LYS A 80 -14.53 -8.52 -0.98
C LYS A 80 -13.15 -8.82 -0.40
N SER A 81 -12.09 -8.53 -1.12
CA SER A 81 -10.71 -8.81 -0.70
C SER A 81 -10.08 -7.71 0.16
N ILE A 82 -10.66 -6.50 0.12
CA ILE A 82 -10.08 -5.33 0.81
C ILE A 82 -10.29 -5.41 2.32
N ARG A 83 -9.24 -5.10 3.08
CA ARG A 83 -9.34 -5.06 4.55
C ARG A 83 -10.13 -3.86 5.03
N ASP A 84 -10.79 -4.02 6.16
CA ASP A 84 -11.36 -2.90 6.91
C ASP A 84 -10.24 -1.94 7.34
N LEU A 85 -10.57 -0.65 7.49
CA LEU A 85 -9.59 0.40 7.76
C LEU A 85 -8.69 0.09 8.97
N ASP A 86 -9.28 -0.32 10.09
CA ASP A 86 -8.50 -0.59 11.30
C ASP A 86 -7.56 -1.80 11.12
N LYS A 87 -8.02 -2.86 10.45
CA LYS A 87 -7.20 -4.03 10.09
C LYS A 87 -6.09 -3.68 9.09
N GLU A 88 -6.34 -2.78 8.17
CA GLU A 88 -5.32 -2.31 7.22
C GLU A 88 -4.24 -1.51 7.94
N VAL A 89 -4.61 -0.60 8.84
CA VAL A 89 -3.65 0.18 9.65
C VAL A 89 -2.78 -0.73 10.51
N GLU A 90 -3.38 -1.71 11.20
CA GLU A 90 -2.64 -2.68 12.00
C GLU A 90 -1.69 -3.52 11.14
N TYR A 91 -2.16 -4.01 10.00
CA TYR A 91 -1.32 -4.75 9.06
C TYR A 91 -0.12 -3.93 8.58
N GLN A 92 -0.32 -2.66 8.22
CA GLN A 92 0.76 -1.79 7.74
C GLN A 92 1.77 -1.46 8.87
N LYS A 93 1.30 -1.26 10.10
CA LYS A 93 2.20 -1.06 11.26
C LYS A 93 3.07 -2.28 11.51
N ASN A 94 2.48 -3.47 11.58
CA ASN A 94 3.20 -4.73 11.79
C ASN A 94 4.22 -4.99 10.66
N ARG A 95 3.83 -4.67 9.43
CA ARG A 95 4.72 -4.74 8.26
C ARG A 95 5.91 -3.81 8.39
N LEU A 96 5.70 -2.56 8.80
CA LEU A 96 6.76 -1.57 8.99
C LEU A 96 7.72 -1.99 10.11
N GLU A 97 7.21 -2.48 11.23
CA GLU A 97 8.03 -2.97 12.35
C GLU A 97 8.92 -4.13 11.89
N LYS A 98 8.36 -5.11 11.19
CA LYS A 98 9.12 -6.24 10.64
C LYS A 98 10.20 -5.77 9.66
N LEU A 99 9.87 -4.83 8.78
CA LEU A 99 10.79 -4.26 7.80
C LEU A 99 11.95 -3.54 8.50
N ASN A 100 11.67 -2.72 9.51
CA ASN A 100 12.70 -2.00 10.27
C ASN A 100 13.62 -2.97 11.04
N LYS A 101 13.05 -4.02 11.64
CA LYS A 101 13.83 -5.07 12.31
C LYS A 101 14.80 -5.76 11.35
N LEU A 102 14.32 -6.18 10.18
CA LEU A 102 15.15 -6.83 9.17
C LEU A 102 16.25 -5.92 8.63
N ARG A 103 15.94 -4.64 8.38
CA ARG A 103 16.93 -3.63 7.96
C ARG A 103 18.02 -3.43 9.00
N THR A 104 17.64 -3.35 10.28
CA THR A 104 18.60 -3.22 11.39
C THR A 104 19.50 -4.44 11.48
N GLU A 105 18.93 -5.64 11.40
CA GLU A 105 19.69 -6.90 11.43
C GLU A 105 20.65 -6.98 10.22
N PHE A 106 20.19 -6.64 9.02
CA PHE A 106 21.05 -6.61 7.83
C PHE A 106 22.22 -5.64 7.99
N LYS A 107 21.96 -4.43 8.49
CA LYS A 107 23.01 -3.45 8.77
C LYS A 107 24.03 -3.94 9.80
N GLN A 108 23.58 -4.65 10.85
CA GLN A 108 24.47 -5.24 11.85
C GLN A 108 25.41 -6.29 11.25
N ILE A 109 24.91 -7.11 10.30
CA ILE A 109 25.70 -8.17 9.66
C ILE A 109 26.63 -7.61 8.58
N THR A 110 26.17 -6.64 7.78
CA THR A 110 26.87 -6.22 6.55
C THR A 110 27.51 -4.84 6.65
N ASN A 111 27.15 -4.04 7.65
CA ASN A 111 27.45 -2.62 7.77
C ASN A 111 26.89 -1.77 6.59
N ILE A 112 25.89 -2.29 5.87
CA ILE A 112 25.27 -1.62 4.71
C ILE A 112 23.83 -1.28 5.06
N ASP A 113 23.45 -0.01 4.84
CA ASP A 113 22.04 0.38 4.90
C ASP A 113 21.33 -0.11 3.64
N VAL A 114 20.27 -0.91 3.84
CA VAL A 114 19.41 -1.38 2.74
C VAL A 114 18.74 -0.19 2.06
N PRO A 115 19.00 0.04 0.77
CA PRO A 115 18.32 1.10 0.04
C PRO A 115 16.85 0.74 -0.17
N MET A 116 15.96 1.72 0.08
CA MET A 116 14.52 1.55 -0.07
C MET A 116 14.02 2.38 -1.24
N HIS A 117 13.15 1.78 -2.05
CA HIS A 117 12.38 2.50 -3.05
C HIS A 117 11.08 3.01 -2.41
N PRO A 118 10.66 4.27 -2.64
CA PRO A 118 9.47 4.84 -1.99
C PRO A 118 8.19 4.05 -2.20
N LEU A 119 8.04 3.37 -3.35
CA LEU A 119 6.82 2.64 -3.73
C LEU A 119 6.96 1.12 -3.65
N PHE A 120 8.16 0.57 -3.89
CA PHE A 120 8.35 -0.87 -4.12
C PHE A 120 9.13 -1.60 -3.03
N GLY A 121 9.43 -0.94 -1.91
CA GLY A 121 10.19 -1.56 -0.84
C GLY A 121 11.70 -1.53 -1.07
N ILE A 122 12.39 -2.68 -1.03
CA ILE A 122 13.85 -2.73 -1.24
C ILE A 122 14.23 -2.39 -2.68
N ASP A 123 15.23 -1.52 -2.84
CA ASP A 123 15.84 -1.20 -4.13
C ASP A 123 17.03 -2.13 -4.41
N ILE A 124 16.74 -3.25 -5.07
CA ILE A 124 17.72 -4.30 -5.37
C ILE A 124 18.86 -3.79 -6.26
N VAL A 125 18.57 -2.90 -7.20
CA VAL A 125 19.60 -2.34 -8.11
C VAL A 125 20.61 -1.55 -7.30
N LYS A 126 20.15 -0.62 -6.48
CA LYS A 126 21.03 0.15 -5.59
C LYS A 126 21.73 -0.71 -4.54
N LEU A 127 21.13 -1.81 -4.10
CA LEU A 127 21.79 -2.73 -3.20
C LEU A 127 22.95 -3.45 -3.89
N ASN A 128 22.76 -3.92 -5.13
CA ASN A 128 23.81 -4.50 -5.95
C ASN A 128 25.01 -3.53 -6.12
N ASP A 129 24.71 -2.26 -6.43
CA ASP A 129 25.73 -1.24 -6.60
C ASP A 129 26.51 -1.00 -5.29
N LYS A 130 25.80 -0.83 -4.16
CA LYS A 130 26.43 -0.66 -2.84
C LYS A 130 27.30 -1.85 -2.43
N MET A 131 26.91 -3.04 -2.83
CA MET A 131 27.64 -4.26 -2.54
C MET A 131 28.79 -4.54 -3.50
N ASN A 132 28.92 -3.77 -4.60
CA ASN A 132 29.88 -4.06 -5.66
C ASN A 132 29.84 -5.55 -6.05
N VAL A 133 28.64 -6.02 -6.46
CA VAL A 133 28.44 -7.42 -6.86
C VAL A 133 29.27 -7.67 -8.13
N PRO A 134 30.19 -8.66 -8.14
CA PRO A 134 31.02 -8.95 -9.30
C PRO A 134 30.20 -9.41 -10.50
N ASP A 135 30.69 -9.10 -11.71
CA ASP A 135 30.08 -9.59 -12.94
C ASP A 135 30.01 -11.14 -12.94
N GLY A 136 28.84 -11.66 -13.34
CA GLY A 136 28.58 -13.10 -13.37
C GLY A 136 28.22 -13.73 -11.99
N MET A 137 28.18 -12.94 -10.92
CA MET A 137 27.71 -13.39 -9.59
C MET A 137 26.33 -12.81 -9.30
N SER A 138 25.44 -13.61 -8.72
CA SER A 138 24.16 -13.09 -8.22
C SER A 138 24.34 -12.36 -6.88
N LEU A 139 23.38 -11.46 -6.55
CA LEU A 139 23.33 -10.81 -5.23
C LEU A 139 23.32 -11.85 -4.10
N GLU A 140 22.54 -12.91 -4.24
CA GLU A 140 22.43 -14.01 -3.28
C GLU A 140 23.80 -14.67 -3.06
N GLN A 141 24.49 -15.06 -4.13
CA GLN A 141 25.82 -15.67 -4.05
C GLN A 141 26.84 -14.74 -3.38
N CYS A 142 26.78 -13.45 -3.71
CA CYS A 142 27.66 -12.43 -3.12
C CYS A 142 27.39 -12.29 -1.61
N LEU A 143 26.12 -12.23 -1.20
CA LEU A 143 25.71 -12.12 0.20
C LEU A 143 26.14 -13.35 1.00
N VAL A 144 25.86 -14.55 0.48
CA VAL A 144 26.24 -15.80 1.14
C VAL A 144 27.75 -15.89 1.31
N LYS A 145 28.50 -15.56 0.29
CA LYS A 145 29.97 -15.64 0.30
C LYS A 145 30.61 -14.64 1.28
N ARG A 146 30.09 -13.40 1.35
CA ARG A 146 30.67 -12.33 2.17
C ARG A 146 30.16 -12.31 3.61
N TYR A 147 28.88 -12.60 3.81
CA TYR A 147 28.17 -12.35 5.07
C TYR A 147 27.40 -13.58 5.59
N GLY A 148 27.39 -14.68 4.85
CA GLY A 148 26.68 -15.89 5.22
C GLY A 148 25.19 -15.92 4.80
N LYS A 149 24.59 -17.11 4.97
CA LYS A 149 23.21 -17.39 4.51
C LYS A 149 22.15 -16.47 5.14
N ARG A 150 22.38 -15.98 6.37
CA ARG A 150 21.39 -15.11 7.05
C ARG A 150 21.21 -13.78 6.33
N ALA A 151 22.28 -13.17 5.83
CA ALA A 151 22.20 -11.92 5.06
C ALA A 151 21.36 -12.06 3.77
N SER A 152 21.57 -13.16 3.04
CA SER A 152 20.75 -13.47 1.85
C SER A 152 19.28 -13.65 2.22
N LYS A 153 18.98 -14.45 3.24
CA LYS A 153 17.62 -14.70 3.71
C LYS A 153 16.90 -13.41 4.13
N ILE A 154 17.60 -12.47 4.76
CA ILE A 154 17.01 -11.16 5.11
C ILE A 154 16.58 -10.39 3.86
N VAL A 155 17.38 -10.39 2.79
CA VAL A 155 17.02 -9.73 1.54
C VAL A 155 15.77 -10.36 0.92
N ASP A 156 15.66 -11.68 0.90
CA ASP A 156 14.48 -12.41 0.43
C ASP A 156 13.24 -12.05 1.27
N GLU A 157 13.37 -11.99 2.59
CA GLU A 157 12.29 -11.58 3.49
C GLU A 157 11.88 -10.11 3.24
N LEU A 158 12.83 -9.20 2.99
CA LEU A 158 12.57 -7.80 2.68
C LEU A 158 11.84 -7.64 1.33
N ILE A 159 12.22 -8.41 0.31
CA ILE A 159 11.52 -8.45 -0.98
C ILE A 159 10.06 -8.86 -0.77
N ASN A 160 9.83 -9.95 -0.03
CA ASN A 160 8.48 -10.48 0.20
C ASN A 160 7.60 -9.57 1.06
N ILE A 161 8.17 -8.72 1.91
CA ILE A 161 7.41 -7.72 2.69
C ILE A 161 7.08 -6.50 1.83
N GLY A 162 7.93 -6.15 0.87
CA GLY A 162 7.82 -4.95 0.05
C GLY A 162 6.71 -4.97 -1.01
N ILE A 163 6.13 -6.13 -1.29
CA ILE A 163 5.11 -6.33 -2.34
C ILE A 163 3.69 -6.18 -1.78
#